data_c1f272846bd248a8fadc0e7c50130982
#
_entry.id   c1f272846bd248a8fadc0e7c50130982
#
_cell.length_a   1.000
_cell.length_b   1.000
_cell.length_c   1.000
_cell.angle_alpha   90.00
_cell.angle_beta   90.00
_cell.angle_gamma   90.00
#
_symmetry.space_group_name_H-M   'P 1'
#
loop_
_entity.id
_entity.type
_entity.pdbx_description
1 polymer ?
#
loop_
_entity_poly.entity_id
_entity_poly.type
_entity_poly.pdbx_seq_one_letter_code
_entity_poly.pdbx_strand_id
1 'polypeptide(L)'
;IPEYMNSFGVRHSVVLLSISQISETLFILTIPFFLKKFGIKNVMLMSMFAWVFRFALFGMGNPGDRLWMLILSMIVYGMAFDFFNISGSLFVEQSTDSSIRASAQGLFMIMTNGLGATFGSYLAGAIVDKFVTHAEVPNWSTAWYIFAGYALIVGILFAILFKYKHNTQEVTEKFH
;
A
#
# COMPACT_ATOMS: atom_id res chain seq x y z
N ILE A 1 12.04 2.02 -5.44
CA ILE A 1 12.12 3.39 -4.87
C ILE A 1 13.57 3.84 -4.71
N PRO A 2 14.49 3.06 -4.09
CA PRO A 2 15.89 3.48 -4.01
C PRO A 2 16.52 3.77 -5.38
N GLU A 3 16.25 2.93 -6.37
CA GLU A 3 16.75 3.09 -7.74
C GLU A 3 16.24 4.40 -8.37
N TYR A 4 14.94 4.69 -8.22
CA TYR A 4 14.35 5.95 -8.65
C TYR A 4 15.03 7.16 -8.00
N MET A 5 15.26 7.13 -6.67
CA MET A 5 15.94 8.22 -5.96
C MET A 5 17.40 8.37 -6.34
N ASN A 6 18.09 7.26 -6.51
CA ASN A 6 19.49 7.26 -6.91
C ASN A 6 19.69 7.80 -8.33
N SER A 7 18.74 7.53 -9.26
CA SER A 7 18.79 8.06 -10.63
C SER A 7 18.76 9.59 -10.68
N PHE A 8 18.25 10.23 -9.63
CA PHE A 8 18.26 11.69 -9.47
C PHE A 8 19.37 12.23 -8.56
N GLY A 9 20.33 11.37 -8.16
CA GLY A 9 21.49 11.80 -7.34
C GLY A 9 21.15 12.14 -5.88
N VAL A 10 20.05 11.61 -5.34
CA VAL A 10 19.66 11.83 -3.93
C VAL A 10 20.61 11.06 -3.01
N ARG A 11 21.57 11.76 -2.39
CA ARG A 11 22.63 11.17 -1.54
C ARG A 11 22.14 10.44 -0.30
N HIS A 12 20.95 10.75 0.21
CA HIS A 12 20.40 10.22 1.46
C HIS A 12 19.08 9.46 1.25
N SER A 13 19.00 8.67 0.17
CA SER A 13 17.79 7.88 -0.14
C SER A 13 17.34 6.98 1.02
N VAL A 14 18.28 6.39 1.76
CA VAL A 14 18.00 5.55 2.94
C VAL A 14 17.37 6.36 4.08
N VAL A 15 17.86 7.59 4.33
CA VAL A 15 17.28 8.47 5.36
C VAL A 15 15.84 8.85 4.98
N LEU A 16 15.59 9.14 3.71
CA LEU A 16 14.23 9.43 3.25
C LEU A 16 13.32 8.21 3.40
N LEU A 17 13.80 7.00 3.16
CA LEU A 17 13.04 5.78 3.39
C LEU A 17 12.69 5.56 4.86
N SER A 18 13.51 6.05 5.81
CA SER A 18 13.20 6.00 7.23
C SER A 18 11.93 6.78 7.59
N ILE A 19 11.57 7.80 6.80
CA ILE A 19 10.29 8.51 6.95
C ILE A 19 9.10 7.56 6.78
N SER A 20 9.19 6.63 5.82
CA SER A 20 8.15 5.62 5.61
C SER A 20 7.99 4.72 6.83
N GLN A 21 9.08 4.28 7.45
CA GLN A 21 9.06 3.41 8.63
C GLN A 21 8.49 4.12 9.86
N ILE A 22 8.86 5.40 10.07
CA ILE A 22 8.27 6.23 11.13
C ILE A 22 6.76 6.39 10.89
N SER A 23 6.37 6.64 9.65
CA SER A 23 4.98 6.74 9.24
C SER A 23 4.19 5.46 9.53
N GLU A 24 4.74 4.27 9.19
CA GLU A 24 4.12 2.99 9.53
C GLU A 24 3.81 2.89 11.02
N THR A 25 4.82 3.15 11.87
CA THR A 25 4.65 3.09 13.32
C THR A 25 3.53 4.02 13.82
N LEU A 26 3.45 5.23 13.29
CA LEU A 26 2.41 6.19 13.68
C LEU A 26 1.02 5.76 13.17
N PHE A 27 0.91 5.30 11.93
CA PHE A 27 -0.37 4.88 11.38
C PHE A 27 -0.91 3.61 12.03
N ILE A 28 -0.07 2.65 12.43
CA ILE A 28 -0.50 1.46 13.19
C ILE A 28 -1.29 1.88 14.44
N LEU A 29 -0.84 2.90 15.17
CA LEU A 29 -1.53 3.39 16.36
C LEU A 29 -2.91 3.99 16.06
N THR A 30 -3.15 4.44 14.86
CA THR A 30 -4.45 5.01 14.45
C THR A 30 -5.46 3.97 13.95
N ILE A 31 -5.01 2.77 13.59
CA ILE A 31 -5.86 1.71 13.00
C ILE A 31 -7.08 1.38 13.84
N PRO A 32 -7.01 1.19 15.18
CA PRO A 32 -8.19 0.90 15.98
C PRO A 32 -9.27 1.98 15.86
N PHE A 33 -8.88 3.24 15.80
CA PHE A 33 -9.80 4.35 15.61
C PHE A 33 -10.51 4.27 14.24
N PHE A 34 -9.75 4.03 13.17
CA PHE A 34 -10.31 3.94 11.82
C PHE A 34 -11.21 2.70 11.65
N LEU A 35 -10.80 1.56 12.18
CA LEU A 35 -11.61 0.33 12.15
C LEU A 35 -12.93 0.48 12.89
N LYS A 36 -12.91 1.10 14.07
CA LYS A 36 -14.11 1.35 14.86
C LYS A 36 -15.07 2.29 14.14
N LYS A 37 -14.55 3.33 13.49
CA LYS A 37 -15.37 4.37 12.84
C LYS A 37 -15.87 3.98 11.46
N PHE A 38 -15.03 3.35 10.64
CA PHE A 38 -15.29 3.13 9.21
C PHE A 38 -15.47 1.64 8.85
N GLY A 39 -15.03 0.73 9.71
CA GLY A 39 -15.07 -0.71 9.48
C GLY A 39 -14.02 -1.23 8.51
N ILE A 40 -13.85 -2.55 8.50
CA ILE A 40 -12.78 -3.25 7.77
C ILE A 40 -12.76 -2.90 6.28
N LYS A 41 -13.91 -2.98 5.59
CA LYS A 41 -13.99 -2.70 4.15
C LYS A 41 -13.48 -1.30 3.79
N ASN A 42 -13.96 -0.29 4.51
CA ASN A 42 -13.61 1.09 4.20
C ASN A 42 -12.15 1.40 4.54
N VAL A 43 -11.60 0.79 5.60
CA VAL A 43 -10.19 0.94 5.96
C VAL A 43 -9.30 0.28 4.91
N MET A 44 -9.66 -0.89 4.39
CA MET A 44 -8.96 -1.52 3.26
C MET A 44 -9.04 -0.65 1.98
N LEU A 45 -10.20 -0.04 1.69
CA LEU A 45 -10.34 0.88 0.56
C LEU A 45 -9.49 2.13 0.73
N MET A 46 -9.43 2.71 1.94
CA MET A 46 -8.53 3.84 2.24
C MET A 46 -7.07 3.48 1.94
N SER A 47 -6.63 2.29 2.31
CA SER A 47 -5.30 1.77 1.95
C SER A 47 -5.08 1.72 0.44
N MET A 48 -6.01 1.16 -0.32
CA MET A 48 -5.89 1.07 -1.78
C MET A 48 -5.82 2.45 -2.45
N PHE A 49 -6.65 3.40 -2.00
CA PHE A 49 -6.57 4.78 -2.50
C PHE A 49 -5.30 5.49 -2.04
N ALA A 50 -4.77 5.18 -0.87
CA ALA A 50 -3.46 5.67 -0.43
C ALA A 50 -2.33 5.18 -1.36
N TRP A 51 -2.39 3.94 -1.87
CA TRP A 51 -1.47 3.45 -2.89
C TRP A 51 -1.58 4.23 -4.20
N VAL A 52 -2.79 4.50 -4.68
CA VAL A 52 -3.02 5.34 -5.88
C VAL A 52 -2.40 6.72 -5.69
N PHE A 53 -2.69 7.36 -4.57
CA PHE A 53 -2.18 8.69 -4.24
C PHE A 53 -0.66 8.70 -4.12
N ARG A 54 -0.08 7.70 -3.46
CA ARG A 54 1.36 7.51 -3.33
C ARG A 54 2.06 7.43 -4.70
N PHE A 55 1.57 6.59 -5.59
CA PHE A 55 2.15 6.44 -6.92
C PHE A 55 1.97 7.70 -7.78
N ALA A 56 0.83 8.38 -7.67
CA ALA A 56 0.61 9.66 -8.33
C ALA A 56 1.61 10.73 -7.83
N LEU A 57 1.87 10.79 -6.54
CA LEU A 57 2.87 11.70 -5.96
C LEU A 57 4.29 11.41 -6.49
N PHE A 58 4.66 10.13 -6.64
CA PHE A 58 5.93 9.77 -7.27
C PHE A 58 5.98 10.15 -8.76
N GLY A 59 4.86 10.02 -9.46
CA GLY A 59 4.77 10.40 -10.88
C GLY A 59 4.91 11.90 -11.10
N MET A 60 4.38 12.72 -10.18
CA MET A 60 4.43 14.19 -10.23
C MET A 60 5.66 14.79 -9.57
N GLY A 61 6.25 14.07 -8.61
CA GLY A 61 7.39 14.52 -7.82
C GLY A 61 8.70 14.50 -8.59
N ASN A 62 9.62 15.36 -8.17
CA ASN A 62 11.01 15.32 -8.58
C ASN A 62 11.91 15.72 -7.39
N PRO A 63 13.20 15.38 -7.41
CA PRO A 63 14.12 15.70 -6.32
C PRO A 63 14.48 17.19 -6.17
N GLY A 64 14.06 18.03 -7.11
CA GLY A 64 14.20 19.49 -7.05
C GLY A 64 13.03 20.16 -6.34
N ASP A 65 12.32 21.01 -7.07
CA ASP A 65 11.25 21.87 -6.53
C ASP A 65 10.06 21.10 -5.94
N ARG A 66 9.90 19.80 -6.30
CA ARG A 66 8.79 18.95 -5.87
C ARG A 66 9.20 17.81 -4.92
N LEU A 67 10.34 17.96 -4.24
CA LEU A 67 10.80 16.98 -3.24
C LEU A 67 9.76 16.73 -2.14
N TRP A 68 8.98 17.72 -1.78
CA TRP A 68 7.90 17.59 -0.80
C TRP A 68 6.83 16.55 -1.20
N MET A 69 6.58 16.35 -2.50
CA MET A 69 5.66 15.32 -2.97
C MET A 69 6.22 13.91 -2.71
N LEU A 70 7.53 13.73 -2.87
CA LEU A 70 8.20 12.47 -2.57
C LEU A 70 8.15 12.17 -1.07
N ILE A 71 8.38 13.18 -0.22
CA ILE A 71 8.28 13.05 1.24
C ILE A 71 6.84 12.71 1.64
N LEU A 72 5.86 13.41 1.08
CA LEU A 72 4.45 13.12 1.34
C LEU A 72 4.07 11.70 0.93
N SER A 73 4.57 11.22 -0.22
CA SER A 73 4.40 9.83 -0.65
C SER A 73 4.96 8.83 0.36
N MET A 74 6.08 9.14 1.01
CA MET A 74 6.67 8.30 2.05
C MET A 74 5.83 8.29 3.33
N ILE A 75 5.25 9.43 3.70
CA ILE A 75 4.32 9.50 4.83
C ILE A 75 3.05 8.69 4.57
N VAL A 76 2.49 8.77 3.37
CA VAL A 76 1.29 8.03 2.97
C VAL A 76 1.52 6.51 2.97
N TYR A 77 2.77 6.06 2.89
CA TYR A 77 3.11 4.63 2.87
C TYR A 77 2.59 3.87 4.08
N GLY A 78 2.72 4.42 5.28
CA GLY A 78 2.23 3.75 6.49
C GLY A 78 0.73 3.43 6.39
N MET A 79 -0.08 4.41 5.97
CA MET A 79 -1.51 4.16 5.74
C MET A 79 -1.76 3.16 4.61
N ALA A 80 -1.00 3.27 3.52
CA ALA A 80 -1.18 2.40 2.36
C ALA A 80 -0.87 0.93 2.67
N PHE A 81 0.14 0.65 3.49
CA PHE A 81 0.57 -0.71 3.79
C PHE A 81 -0.19 -1.32 4.97
N ASP A 82 -0.21 -0.64 6.11
CA ASP A 82 -0.72 -1.20 7.36
C ASP A 82 -2.23 -1.32 7.39
N PHE A 83 -2.95 -0.36 6.83
CA PHE A 83 -4.41 -0.40 6.81
C PHE A 83 -4.94 -1.61 6.04
N PHE A 84 -4.26 -2.01 4.95
CA PHE A 84 -4.64 -3.22 4.22
C PHE A 84 -4.29 -4.49 4.99
N ASN A 85 -3.04 -4.62 5.44
CA ASN A 85 -2.55 -5.85 6.06
C ASN A 85 -3.26 -6.16 7.38
N ILE A 86 -3.42 -5.16 8.25
CA ILE A 86 -4.06 -5.35 9.56
C ILE A 86 -5.57 -5.55 9.40
N SER A 87 -6.23 -4.76 8.55
CA SER A 87 -7.67 -4.94 8.31
C SER A 87 -7.97 -6.27 7.61
N GLY A 88 -7.13 -6.70 6.67
CA GLY A 88 -7.27 -7.99 5.99
C GLY A 88 -7.04 -9.16 6.94
N SER A 89 -6.04 -9.09 7.79
CA SER A 89 -5.80 -10.07 8.83
C SER A 89 -6.97 -10.17 9.82
N LEU A 90 -7.51 -9.04 10.24
CA LEU A 90 -8.69 -8.99 11.10
C LEU A 90 -9.93 -9.56 10.41
N PHE A 91 -10.13 -9.28 9.13
CA PHE A 91 -11.21 -9.88 8.34
C PHE A 91 -11.10 -11.40 8.28
N VAL A 92 -9.92 -11.94 8.01
CA VAL A 92 -9.67 -13.39 8.00
C VAL A 92 -9.95 -13.99 9.38
N GLU A 93 -9.52 -13.33 10.44
CA GLU A 93 -9.76 -13.79 11.81
C GLU A 93 -11.25 -13.86 12.15
N GLN A 94 -12.04 -12.86 11.72
CA GLN A 94 -13.49 -12.82 11.98
C GLN A 94 -14.28 -13.77 11.09
N SER A 95 -13.76 -14.10 9.91
CA SER A 95 -14.45 -14.93 8.91
C SER A 95 -14.12 -16.41 9.02
N THR A 96 -13.24 -16.83 9.93
CA THR A 96 -12.79 -18.22 10.05
C THR A 96 -12.97 -18.77 11.46
N ASP A 97 -13.32 -20.05 11.52
CA ASP A 97 -13.41 -20.79 12.79
C ASP A 97 -12.04 -20.91 13.48
N SER A 98 -12.05 -20.99 14.80
CA SER A 98 -10.84 -21.05 15.61
C SER A 98 -9.92 -22.22 15.23
N SER A 99 -10.47 -23.34 14.77
CA SER A 99 -9.73 -24.56 14.38
C SER A 99 -8.84 -24.38 13.14
N ILE A 100 -9.22 -23.49 12.21
CA ILE A 100 -8.51 -23.26 10.95
C ILE A 100 -7.91 -21.85 10.83
N ARG A 101 -8.11 -21.01 11.84
CA ARG A 101 -7.72 -19.58 11.82
C ARG A 101 -6.24 -19.37 11.51
N ALA A 102 -5.35 -20.14 12.14
CA ALA A 102 -3.91 -20.04 11.89
C ALA A 102 -3.55 -20.38 10.44
N SER A 103 -4.17 -21.41 9.86
CA SER A 103 -3.97 -21.79 8.46
C SER A 103 -4.51 -20.74 7.50
N ALA A 104 -5.66 -20.13 7.79
CA ALA A 104 -6.26 -19.06 7.00
C ALA A 104 -5.38 -17.79 7.02
N GLN A 105 -4.82 -17.43 8.18
CA GLN A 105 -3.85 -16.33 8.29
C GLN A 105 -2.58 -16.61 7.49
N GLY A 106 -2.04 -17.82 7.58
CA GLY A 106 -0.90 -18.24 6.78
C GLY A 106 -1.18 -18.14 5.27
N LEU A 107 -2.36 -18.60 4.83
CA LEU A 107 -2.78 -18.48 3.43
C LEU A 107 -2.92 -17.01 2.99
N PHE A 108 -3.52 -16.16 3.82
CA PHE A 108 -3.60 -14.71 3.55
C PHE A 108 -2.22 -14.10 3.36
N MET A 109 -1.25 -14.43 4.22
CA MET A 109 0.13 -13.94 4.10
C MET A 109 0.83 -14.46 2.84
N ILE A 110 0.63 -15.75 2.47
CA ILE A 110 1.18 -16.31 1.25
C ILE A 110 0.59 -15.62 0.02
N MET A 111 -0.71 -15.39 0.00
CA MET A 111 -1.38 -14.72 -1.12
C MET A 111 -0.94 -13.27 -1.28
N THR A 112 -0.81 -12.52 -0.19
CA THR A 112 -0.46 -11.09 -0.23
C THR A 112 1.05 -10.87 -0.35
N ASN A 113 1.83 -11.36 0.61
CA ASN A 113 3.28 -11.09 0.70
C ASN A 113 4.13 -12.09 -0.08
N GLY A 114 3.59 -13.26 -0.41
CA GLY A 114 4.24 -14.25 -1.27
C GLY A 114 3.89 -14.03 -2.74
N LEU A 115 2.76 -14.58 -3.18
CA LEU A 115 2.35 -14.55 -4.58
C LEU A 115 2.11 -13.13 -5.09
N GLY A 116 1.38 -12.32 -4.33
CA GLY A 116 1.10 -10.92 -4.70
C GLY A 116 2.37 -10.10 -4.88
N ALA A 117 3.31 -10.20 -3.95
CA ALA A 117 4.60 -9.51 -4.04
C ALA A 117 5.45 -10.02 -5.21
N THR A 118 5.47 -11.33 -5.46
CA THR A 118 6.24 -11.93 -6.57
C THR A 118 5.71 -11.46 -7.92
N PHE A 119 4.41 -11.60 -8.16
CA PHE A 119 3.80 -11.13 -9.40
C PHE A 119 3.92 -9.60 -9.56
N GLY A 120 3.68 -8.87 -8.48
CA GLY A 120 3.83 -7.41 -8.47
C GLY A 120 5.25 -6.96 -8.82
N SER A 121 6.26 -7.61 -8.26
CA SER A 121 7.68 -7.31 -8.55
C SER A 121 8.03 -7.63 -10.00
N TYR A 122 7.55 -8.75 -10.54
CA TYR A 122 7.78 -9.11 -11.94
C TYR A 122 7.16 -8.10 -12.90
N LEU A 123 5.89 -7.74 -12.68
CA LEU A 123 5.21 -6.73 -13.51
C LEU A 123 5.87 -5.35 -13.38
N ALA A 124 6.26 -4.97 -12.15
CA ALA A 124 6.95 -3.71 -11.92
C ALA A 124 8.31 -3.67 -12.64
N GLY A 125 9.07 -4.78 -12.60
CA GLY A 125 10.32 -4.92 -13.35
C GLY A 125 10.11 -4.72 -14.85
N ALA A 126 9.13 -5.40 -15.45
CA ALA A 126 8.82 -5.29 -16.87
C ALA A 126 8.42 -3.85 -17.30
N ILE A 127 7.68 -3.13 -16.43
CA ILE A 127 7.32 -1.73 -16.69
C ILE A 127 8.55 -0.82 -16.60
N VAL A 128 9.37 -0.99 -15.56
CA VAL A 128 10.60 -0.21 -15.40
C VAL A 128 11.56 -0.48 -16.54
N ASP A 129 11.76 -1.73 -16.93
CA ASP A 129 12.62 -2.10 -18.05
C ASP A 129 12.18 -1.41 -19.35
N LYS A 130 10.89 -1.40 -19.63
CA LYS A 130 10.34 -0.82 -20.87
C LYS A 130 10.43 0.71 -20.89
N PHE A 131 10.11 1.39 -19.79
CA PHE A 131 9.95 2.84 -19.77
C PHE A 131 11.15 3.59 -19.18
N VAL A 132 12.07 2.89 -18.53
CA VAL A 132 13.21 3.50 -17.84
C VAL A 132 14.53 2.91 -18.32
N THR A 133 14.73 1.59 -18.18
CA THR A 133 16.04 0.96 -18.42
C THR A 133 16.41 0.89 -19.90
N HIS A 134 15.46 0.51 -20.77
CA HIS A 134 15.66 0.36 -22.21
C HIS A 134 15.03 1.50 -23.03
N ALA A 135 14.54 2.55 -22.40
CA ALA A 135 14.01 3.72 -23.09
C ALA A 135 15.16 4.66 -23.49
N GLU A 136 15.07 5.29 -24.67
CA GLU A 136 16.04 6.30 -25.11
C GLU A 136 16.15 7.46 -24.11
N VAL A 137 15.01 7.82 -23.50
CA VAL A 137 14.95 8.79 -22.39
C VAL A 137 14.20 8.15 -21.22
N PRO A 138 14.85 7.94 -20.06
CA PRO A 138 14.20 7.38 -18.88
C PRO A 138 12.95 8.17 -18.45
N ASN A 139 11.82 7.51 -18.43
CA ASN A 139 10.53 8.15 -18.08
C ASN A 139 9.91 7.52 -16.83
N TRP A 140 10.42 7.89 -15.67
CA TRP A 140 9.93 7.43 -14.38
C TRP A 140 8.47 7.85 -14.12
N SER A 141 8.07 9.04 -14.57
CA SER A 141 6.69 9.51 -14.37
C SER A 141 5.68 8.58 -15.02
N THR A 142 5.94 8.13 -16.25
CA THR A 142 5.05 7.17 -16.93
C THR A 142 4.95 5.85 -16.16
N ALA A 143 6.06 5.31 -15.68
CA ALA A 143 6.05 4.09 -14.88
C ALA A 143 5.20 4.24 -13.61
N TRP A 144 5.35 5.34 -12.88
CA TRP A 144 4.57 5.62 -11.67
C TRP A 144 3.07 5.82 -11.95
N TYR A 145 2.71 6.48 -13.05
CA TYR A 145 1.30 6.62 -13.43
C TYR A 145 0.66 5.30 -13.86
N ILE A 146 1.41 4.39 -14.47
CA ILE A 146 0.93 3.02 -14.75
C ILE A 146 0.64 2.29 -13.44
N PHE A 147 1.52 2.38 -12.43
CA PHE A 147 1.28 1.81 -11.11
C PHE A 147 0.07 2.44 -10.41
N ALA A 148 -0.11 3.76 -10.51
CA ALA A 148 -1.28 4.45 -9.97
C ALA A 148 -2.58 3.99 -10.65
N GLY A 149 -2.58 3.85 -11.97
CA GLY A 149 -3.72 3.34 -12.75
C GLY A 149 -4.08 1.90 -12.39
N TYR A 150 -3.09 1.02 -12.26
CA TYR A 150 -3.29 -0.35 -11.81
C TYR A 150 -3.91 -0.39 -10.40
N ALA A 151 -3.34 0.35 -9.45
CA ALA A 151 -3.85 0.41 -8.08
C ALA A 151 -5.30 0.94 -8.04
N LEU A 152 -5.63 1.93 -8.88
CA LEU A 152 -6.98 2.47 -9.00
C LEU A 152 -7.97 1.41 -9.49
N ILE A 153 -7.63 0.67 -10.54
CA ILE A 153 -8.48 -0.39 -11.09
C ILE A 153 -8.73 -1.46 -10.01
N VAL A 154 -7.67 -1.91 -9.31
CA VAL A 154 -7.80 -2.89 -8.22
C VAL A 154 -8.68 -2.34 -7.10
N GLY A 155 -8.52 -1.08 -6.70
CA GLY A 155 -9.34 -0.42 -5.68
C GLY A 155 -10.83 -0.36 -6.08
N ILE A 156 -11.13 -0.03 -7.32
CA ILE A 156 -12.52 0.00 -7.86
C ILE A 156 -13.11 -1.41 -7.87
N LEU A 157 -12.37 -2.40 -8.38
CA LEU A 157 -12.82 -3.79 -8.40
C LEU A 157 -13.08 -4.30 -6.97
N PHE A 158 -12.21 -4.00 -6.03
CA PHE A 158 -12.41 -4.35 -4.63
C PHE A 158 -13.67 -3.68 -4.05
N ALA A 159 -13.89 -2.41 -4.32
CA ALA A 159 -15.07 -1.68 -3.84
C ALA A 159 -16.39 -2.33 -4.30
N ILE A 160 -16.41 -2.84 -5.54
CA ILE A 160 -17.58 -3.48 -6.15
C ILE A 160 -17.74 -4.93 -5.67
N LEU A 161 -16.67 -5.70 -5.67
CA LEU A 161 -16.70 -7.14 -5.42
C LEU A 161 -16.74 -7.49 -3.94
N PHE A 162 -16.03 -6.73 -3.10
CA PHE A 162 -15.93 -7.02 -1.68
C PHE A 162 -17.15 -6.51 -0.92
N LYS A 163 -18.06 -7.44 -0.58
CA LYS A 163 -19.28 -7.16 0.18
C LYS A 163 -19.05 -7.52 1.65
N TYR A 164 -18.87 -6.53 2.49
CA TYR A 164 -18.75 -6.70 3.95
C TYR A 164 -19.68 -5.72 4.68
N LYS A 165 -20.46 -6.22 5.65
CA LYS A 165 -21.28 -5.39 6.54
C LYS A 165 -20.49 -5.10 7.81
N HIS A 166 -20.29 -3.83 8.10
CA HIS A 166 -19.63 -3.40 9.32
C HIS A 166 -20.54 -3.68 10.55
N ASN A 167 -20.04 -4.44 11.52
CA ASN A 167 -20.65 -4.63 12.82
C ASN A 167 -19.79 -3.97 13.90
N THR A 168 -20.21 -2.81 14.37
CA THR A 168 -19.45 -1.98 15.30
C THR A 168 -19.20 -2.68 16.65
N GLN A 169 -20.08 -3.58 17.07
CA GLN A 169 -19.97 -4.28 18.36
C GLN A 169 -18.81 -5.27 18.39
N GLU A 170 -18.64 -6.07 17.35
CA GLU A 170 -17.56 -7.07 17.25
C GLU A 170 -16.15 -6.44 17.22
N VAL A 171 -16.04 -5.26 16.62
CA VAL A 171 -14.74 -4.54 16.56
C VAL A 171 -14.41 -3.94 17.93
N THR A 172 -15.38 -3.50 18.69
CA THR A 172 -15.13 -2.86 19.99
C THR A 172 -14.69 -3.86 21.06
N GLU A 173 -15.23 -5.09 21.07
CA GLU A 173 -14.85 -6.14 22.04
C GLU A 173 -13.40 -6.62 21.91
N LYS A 174 -12.81 -6.52 20.70
CA LYS A 174 -11.44 -6.99 20.47
C LYS A 174 -10.34 -6.01 20.85
N PHE A 175 -10.68 -4.75 21.08
CA PHE A 175 -9.72 -3.71 21.47
C PHE A 175 -9.83 -3.31 22.96
N HIS A 176 -10.58 -4.06 23.75
CA HIS A 176 -10.64 -4.02 25.21
C HIS A 176 -10.02 -5.30 25.77
#